data_2f02ee8e287a2b080ca401e7404980ed
#
_entry.id   2f02ee8e287a2b080ca401e7404980ed
#
_cell.length_a   1.000
_cell.length_b   1.000
_cell.length_c   1.000
_cell.angle_alpha   90.00
_cell.angle_beta   90.00
_cell.angle_gamma   90.00
#
_symmetry.space_group_name_H-M   'P 1'
#
loop_
_entity.id
_entity.type
_entity.pdbx_description
1 polymer ?
#
loop_
_entity_poly.entity_id
_entity_poly.type
_entity_poly.pdbx_seq_one_letter_code
_entity_poly.pdbx_strand_id
1 'polypeptide(L)'
;EDFRSAERREPDDLLIRIADYVLSNDEHSDLAYETAHYCLMDTLACGFQALDYSACTKLLGPVVPGATLRGGARIPGTSYELDPVMAAFNIGAMVRWLDFNDTWLAAEWGHPSDNLGGILALSDYLSRQARITGKAPLKVKDLLSAMIRAHEIQGVLALENSFNRVGLDHVLLVRIASTAVLTGMLGGTKEQIINAVS
;
A
#
# COMPACT_ATOMS: atom_id res chain seq x y z
N GLU A 1 5.10 12.05 -32.10
CA GLU A 1 5.92 11.68 -30.94
C GLU A 1 6.93 10.64 -31.34
N ASP A 2 8.20 10.88 -31.07
CA ASP A 2 9.24 9.88 -31.34
C ASP A 2 9.30 8.89 -30.15
N PHE A 3 8.57 7.78 -30.28
CA PHE A 3 8.56 6.71 -29.28
C PHE A 3 9.91 5.97 -29.12
N ARG A 4 10.92 6.34 -29.92
CA ARG A 4 12.27 5.80 -29.85
C ARG A 4 13.24 6.71 -29.11
N SER A 5 12.79 7.91 -28.75
CA SER A 5 13.61 8.83 -27.95
C SER A 5 13.80 8.26 -26.55
N ALA A 6 15.05 8.23 -26.08
CA ALA A 6 15.38 7.93 -24.69
C ALA A 6 15.27 9.18 -23.78
N GLU A 7 14.92 10.32 -24.34
CA GLU A 7 14.70 11.54 -23.57
C GLU A 7 13.40 11.42 -22.76
N ARG A 8 13.51 11.52 -21.46
CA ARG A 8 12.35 11.63 -20.58
C ARG A 8 11.78 13.04 -20.69
N ARG A 9 10.47 13.12 -20.85
CA ARG A 9 9.75 14.39 -20.71
C ARG A 9 9.84 14.87 -19.26
N GLU A 10 9.66 16.19 -19.08
CA GLU A 10 9.42 16.73 -17.76
C GLU A 10 8.21 16.01 -17.13
N PRO A 11 8.30 15.64 -15.84
CA PRO A 11 7.21 14.96 -15.17
C PRO A 11 5.97 15.86 -15.08
N ASP A 12 4.80 15.25 -15.16
CA ASP A 12 3.53 15.93 -14.93
C ASP A 12 3.48 16.55 -13.52
N ASP A 13 2.88 17.73 -13.42
CA ASP A 13 2.72 18.46 -12.15
C ASP A 13 2.03 17.60 -11.07
N LEU A 14 1.12 16.71 -11.47
CA LEU A 14 0.47 15.76 -10.59
C LEU A 14 1.48 14.82 -9.91
N LEU A 15 2.44 14.27 -10.66
CA LEU A 15 3.47 13.37 -10.11
C LEU A 15 4.38 14.12 -9.13
N ILE A 16 4.71 15.38 -9.46
CA ILE A 16 5.49 16.27 -8.59
C ILE A 16 4.77 16.49 -7.26
N ARG A 17 3.47 16.82 -7.31
CA ARG A 17 2.65 17.04 -6.09
C ARG A 17 2.48 15.79 -5.25
N ILE A 18 2.28 14.64 -5.87
CA ILE A 18 2.21 13.36 -5.16
C ILE A 18 3.53 13.09 -4.41
N ALA A 19 4.67 13.29 -5.09
CA ALA A 19 5.98 13.08 -4.47
C ALA A 19 6.25 14.07 -3.32
N ASP A 20 5.91 15.35 -3.51
CA ASP A 20 6.04 16.37 -2.46
C ASP A 20 5.17 16.05 -1.25
N TYR A 21 3.92 15.60 -1.47
CA TYR A 21 3.02 15.19 -0.40
C TYR A 21 3.54 13.99 0.37
N VAL A 22 4.03 12.96 -0.31
CA VAL A 22 4.60 11.76 0.34
C VAL A 22 5.81 12.10 1.20
N LEU A 23 6.63 13.07 0.77
CA LEU A 23 7.84 13.51 1.48
C LEU A 23 7.57 14.63 2.50
N SER A 24 6.35 15.19 2.55
CA SER A 24 6.03 16.23 3.53
C SER A 24 6.13 15.69 4.95
N ASN A 25 6.48 16.59 5.88
CA ASN A 25 6.47 16.30 7.31
C ASN A 25 5.14 16.72 7.97
N ASP A 26 4.09 16.92 7.18
CA ASP A 26 2.80 17.37 7.67
C ASP A 26 2.20 16.34 8.62
N GLU A 27 1.79 16.78 9.78
CA GLU A 27 1.05 15.95 10.72
C GLU A 27 -0.43 15.91 10.30
N HIS A 28 -1.00 14.71 10.36
CA HIS A 28 -2.43 14.54 10.14
C HIS A 28 -3.22 14.92 11.40
N SER A 29 -4.49 15.27 11.24
CA SER A 29 -5.36 15.57 12.36
C SER A 29 -5.62 14.34 13.23
N ASP A 30 -5.98 14.57 14.49
CA ASP A 30 -6.37 13.48 15.41
C ASP A 30 -7.54 12.67 14.85
N LEU A 31 -8.49 13.32 14.19
CA LEU A 31 -9.61 12.65 13.53
C LEU A 31 -9.15 11.73 12.39
N ALA A 32 -8.16 12.15 11.60
CA ALA A 32 -7.60 11.31 10.55
C ALA A 32 -6.93 10.07 11.12
N TYR A 33 -6.16 10.20 12.21
CA TYR A 33 -5.56 9.07 12.90
C TYR A 33 -6.59 8.13 13.53
N GLU A 34 -7.64 8.66 14.14
CA GLU A 34 -8.73 7.87 14.71
C GLU A 34 -9.45 7.07 13.61
N THR A 35 -9.77 7.73 12.50
CA THR A 35 -10.41 7.07 11.33
C THR A 35 -9.50 5.99 10.75
N ALA A 36 -8.23 6.29 10.54
CA ALA A 36 -7.26 5.32 10.03
C ALA A 36 -7.10 4.12 10.99
N HIS A 37 -7.19 4.34 12.29
CA HIS A 37 -7.19 3.27 13.28
C HIS A 37 -8.39 2.32 13.11
N TYR A 38 -9.60 2.87 12.94
CA TYR A 38 -10.79 2.04 12.67
C TYR A 38 -10.68 1.31 11.33
N CYS A 39 -10.21 1.97 10.28
CA CYS A 39 -9.96 1.33 8.97
C CYS A 39 -8.94 0.18 9.10
N LEU A 40 -7.87 0.36 9.89
CA LEU A 40 -6.91 -0.70 10.13
C LEU A 40 -7.54 -1.91 10.83
N MET A 41 -8.35 -1.68 11.86
CA MET A 41 -9.02 -2.76 12.59
C MET A 41 -9.99 -3.52 11.69
N ASP A 42 -10.82 -2.80 10.95
CA ASP A 42 -11.78 -3.37 9.98
C ASP A 42 -11.06 -4.20 8.92
N THR A 43 -10.03 -3.64 8.32
CA THR A 43 -9.25 -4.31 7.27
C THR A 43 -8.56 -5.58 7.78
N LEU A 44 -8.00 -5.55 8.98
CA LEU A 44 -7.41 -6.74 9.61
C LEU A 44 -8.48 -7.78 9.94
N ALA A 45 -9.67 -7.37 10.38
CA ALA A 45 -10.78 -8.27 10.63
C ALA A 45 -11.22 -8.99 9.34
N CYS A 46 -11.36 -8.26 8.23
CA CYS A 46 -11.62 -8.86 6.90
C CYS A 46 -10.53 -9.89 6.53
N GLY A 47 -9.27 -9.53 6.72
CA GLY A 47 -8.15 -10.42 6.44
C GLY A 47 -8.15 -11.69 7.31
N PHE A 48 -8.41 -11.57 8.59
CA PHE A 48 -8.50 -12.73 9.49
C PHE A 48 -9.69 -13.63 9.14
N GLN A 49 -10.84 -13.08 8.84
CA GLN A 49 -12.02 -13.85 8.44
C GLN A 49 -11.79 -14.60 7.12
N ALA A 50 -10.98 -14.05 6.22
CA ALA A 50 -10.63 -14.72 4.96
C ALA A 50 -9.87 -16.04 5.17
N LEU A 51 -9.22 -16.23 6.32
CA LEU A 51 -8.52 -17.48 6.65
C LEU A 51 -9.45 -18.68 6.85
N ASP A 52 -10.73 -18.46 7.08
CA ASP A 52 -11.75 -19.53 7.16
C ASP A 52 -12.08 -20.13 5.79
N TYR A 53 -11.61 -19.50 4.71
CA TYR A 53 -11.90 -19.92 3.35
C TYR A 53 -10.71 -20.65 2.71
N SER A 54 -10.88 -21.94 2.45
CA SER A 54 -9.82 -22.77 1.86
C SER A 54 -9.35 -22.28 0.48
N ALA A 55 -10.20 -21.61 -0.28
CA ALA A 55 -9.83 -21.03 -1.56
C ALA A 55 -8.93 -19.80 -1.41
N CYS A 56 -9.10 -19.02 -0.33
CA CYS A 56 -8.17 -17.94 0.03
C CYS A 56 -6.84 -18.50 0.50
N THR A 57 -6.87 -19.41 1.48
CA THR A 57 -5.65 -19.95 2.09
C THR A 57 -4.74 -20.70 1.11
N LYS A 58 -5.28 -21.23 0.02
CA LYS A 58 -4.51 -21.81 -1.10
C LYS A 58 -3.63 -20.81 -1.85
N LEU A 59 -3.97 -19.53 -1.80
CA LEU A 59 -3.20 -18.46 -2.43
C LEU A 59 -2.02 -18.00 -1.54
N LEU A 60 -2.05 -18.35 -0.25
CA LEU A 60 -1.10 -17.87 0.73
C LEU A 60 0.17 -18.73 0.76
N GLY A 61 1.25 -18.09 1.16
CA GLY A 61 2.56 -18.70 1.28
C GLY A 61 3.52 -18.25 0.19
N PRO A 62 4.70 -18.85 0.13
CA PRO A 62 5.71 -18.54 -0.86
C PRO A 62 5.37 -19.16 -2.22
N VAL A 63 5.87 -18.57 -3.31
CA VAL A 63 5.77 -19.16 -4.66
C VAL A 63 6.47 -20.53 -4.72
N VAL A 64 7.63 -20.62 -4.08
CA VAL A 64 8.37 -21.89 -3.97
C VAL A 64 8.02 -22.55 -2.64
N PRO A 65 7.40 -23.74 -2.63
CA PRO A 65 7.00 -24.41 -1.40
C PRO A 65 8.17 -24.55 -0.41
N GLY A 66 7.94 -24.14 0.84
CA GLY A 66 8.94 -24.18 1.90
C GLY A 66 9.94 -23.01 1.91
N ALA A 67 9.90 -22.09 0.92
CA ALA A 67 10.74 -20.89 0.96
C ALA A 67 10.32 -19.99 2.12
N THR A 68 11.33 -19.42 2.79
CA THR A 68 11.14 -18.44 3.87
C THR A 68 12.27 -17.43 3.82
N LEU A 69 12.00 -16.20 4.26
CA LEU A 69 13.02 -15.17 4.41
C LEU A 69 13.16 -14.82 5.90
N ARG A 70 14.21 -15.32 6.53
CA ARG A 70 14.47 -14.98 7.94
C ARG A 70 14.64 -13.46 8.12
N GLY A 71 13.81 -12.88 9.00
CA GLY A 71 13.73 -11.42 9.16
C GLY A 71 12.89 -10.72 8.09
N GLY A 72 12.18 -11.47 7.26
CA GLY A 72 11.21 -10.99 6.29
C GLY A 72 9.94 -10.45 6.94
N ALA A 73 8.93 -10.18 6.13
CA ALA A 73 7.62 -9.75 6.59
C ALA A 73 6.74 -10.95 6.98
N ARG A 74 5.96 -10.79 8.03
CA ARG A 74 5.01 -11.81 8.51
C ARG A 74 3.63 -11.57 7.94
N ILE A 75 2.95 -12.65 7.64
CA ILE A 75 1.55 -12.61 7.22
C ILE A 75 0.67 -12.86 8.44
N PRO A 76 -0.17 -11.88 8.85
CA PRO A 76 -1.02 -12.00 10.04
C PRO A 76 -1.88 -13.28 10.02
N GLY A 77 -1.99 -13.94 11.18
CA GLY A 77 -2.78 -15.18 11.32
C GLY A 77 -2.17 -16.44 10.71
N THR A 78 -0.95 -16.36 10.17
CA THR A 78 -0.22 -17.51 9.58
C THR A 78 1.17 -17.67 10.19
N SER A 79 1.86 -18.74 9.83
CA SER A 79 3.27 -18.97 10.20
C SER A 79 4.25 -18.47 9.11
N TYR A 80 3.78 -17.85 8.05
CA TYR A 80 4.63 -17.44 6.94
C TYR A 80 5.46 -16.20 7.28
N GLU A 81 6.74 -16.26 6.89
CA GLU A 81 7.72 -15.18 6.96
C GLU A 81 8.39 -15.08 5.59
N LEU A 82 8.04 -14.06 4.82
CA LEU A 82 8.35 -13.97 3.39
C LEU A 82 9.05 -12.64 3.06
N ASP A 83 9.54 -12.54 1.85
CA ASP A 83 9.96 -11.25 1.32
C ASP A 83 8.78 -10.26 1.27
N PRO A 84 9.04 -8.93 1.31
CA PRO A 84 7.96 -7.95 1.41
C PRO A 84 6.97 -7.98 0.24
N VAL A 85 7.42 -8.36 -0.96
CA VAL A 85 6.55 -8.41 -2.15
C VAL A 85 5.55 -9.56 -2.03
N MET A 86 6.03 -10.75 -1.70
CA MET A 86 5.14 -11.90 -1.45
C MET A 86 4.25 -11.67 -0.23
N ALA A 87 4.76 -11.05 0.82
CA ALA A 87 3.94 -10.72 1.99
C ALA A 87 2.84 -9.71 1.64
N ALA A 88 3.13 -8.69 0.83
CA ALA A 88 2.14 -7.74 0.34
C ALA A 88 1.04 -8.42 -0.47
N PHE A 89 1.40 -9.34 -1.37
CA PHE A 89 0.43 -10.13 -2.12
C PHE A 89 -0.46 -10.97 -1.19
N ASN A 90 0.13 -11.69 -0.24
CA ASN A 90 -0.62 -12.53 0.70
C ASN A 90 -1.61 -11.70 1.53
N ILE A 91 -1.15 -10.60 2.13
CA ILE A 91 -2.00 -9.71 2.95
C ILE A 91 -3.10 -9.10 2.08
N GLY A 92 -2.77 -8.62 0.90
CA GLY A 92 -3.74 -8.05 -0.04
C GLY A 92 -4.81 -9.07 -0.47
N ALA A 93 -4.41 -10.32 -0.75
CA ALA A 93 -5.35 -11.40 -1.06
C ALA A 93 -6.32 -11.66 0.09
N MET A 94 -5.83 -11.69 1.33
CA MET A 94 -6.67 -11.86 2.53
C MET A 94 -7.65 -10.70 2.70
N VAL A 95 -7.18 -9.45 2.59
CA VAL A 95 -7.98 -8.25 2.76
C VAL A 95 -9.11 -8.19 1.74
N ARG A 96 -8.82 -8.51 0.48
CA ARG A 96 -9.79 -8.42 -0.63
C ARG A 96 -10.68 -9.64 -0.79
N TRP A 97 -10.40 -10.73 -0.08
CA TRP A 97 -11.08 -12.01 -0.31
C TRP A 97 -12.61 -11.93 -0.22
N LEU A 98 -13.12 -11.25 0.78
CA LEU A 98 -14.56 -11.18 1.07
C LEU A 98 -15.25 -10.01 0.38
N ASP A 99 -14.51 -9.09 -0.22
CA ASP A 99 -15.01 -7.93 -0.97
C ASP A 99 -15.93 -7.00 -0.15
N PHE A 100 -15.71 -6.90 1.15
CA PHE A 100 -16.43 -5.97 2.03
C PHE A 100 -15.54 -5.13 2.96
N ASN A 101 -14.24 -5.03 2.63
CA ASN A 101 -13.37 -4.01 3.19
C ASN A 101 -13.86 -2.60 2.82
N ASP A 102 -13.27 -1.56 3.42
CA ASP A 102 -13.69 -0.18 3.26
C ASP A 102 -13.98 0.23 1.81
N THR A 103 -14.85 1.21 1.62
CA THR A 103 -15.20 1.70 0.29
C THR A 103 -15.18 3.22 0.25
N TRP A 104 -14.46 3.77 -0.73
CA TRP A 104 -14.51 5.17 -1.13
C TRP A 104 -15.49 5.35 -2.29
N LEU A 105 -16.47 6.23 -2.15
CA LEU A 105 -17.47 6.51 -3.18
C LEU A 105 -17.36 7.97 -3.63
N ALA A 106 -17.00 8.19 -4.90
CA ALA A 106 -16.90 9.48 -5.54
C ALA A 106 -17.22 9.36 -7.04
N ALA A 107 -16.60 10.18 -7.92
CA ALA A 107 -16.70 9.99 -9.36
C ALA A 107 -16.13 8.63 -9.80
N GLU A 108 -15.05 8.20 -9.15
CA GLU A 108 -14.59 6.81 -9.15
C GLU A 108 -14.77 6.23 -7.74
N TRP A 109 -14.95 4.94 -7.67
CA TRP A 109 -15.01 4.20 -6.41
C TRP A 109 -13.76 3.34 -6.23
N GLY A 110 -13.54 2.84 -5.04
CA GLY A 110 -12.42 1.96 -4.74
C GLY A 110 -12.36 1.57 -3.27
N HIS A 111 -11.36 0.77 -2.94
CA HIS A 111 -11.10 0.29 -1.59
C HIS A 111 -9.74 0.78 -1.12
N PRO A 112 -9.65 1.88 -0.38
CA PRO A 112 -8.35 2.42 0.07
C PRO A 112 -7.54 1.45 0.91
N SER A 113 -8.18 0.53 1.63
CA SER A 113 -7.52 -0.53 2.40
C SER A 113 -6.77 -1.55 1.55
N ASP A 114 -6.98 -1.58 0.23
CA ASP A 114 -6.15 -2.38 -0.69
C ASP A 114 -4.67 -1.99 -0.63
N ASN A 115 -4.38 -0.75 -0.22
CA ASN A 115 -3.01 -0.29 0.01
C ASN A 115 -2.35 -0.94 1.23
N LEU A 116 -3.15 -1.49 2.18
CA LEU A 116 -2.62 -2.04 3.43
C LEU A 116 -1.68 -3.23 3.20
N GLY A 117 -1.91 -4.04 2.18
CA GLY A 117 -1.05 -5.19 1.88
C GLY A 117 0.41 -4.79 1.77
N GLY A 118 0.72 -3.80 0.95
CA GLY A 118 2.08 -3.26 0.81
C GLY A 118 2.57 -2.53 2.05
N ILE A 119 1.74 -1.65 2.62
CA ILE A 119 2.11 -0.83 3.78
C ILE A 119 2.44 -1.69 5.00
N LEU A 120 1.62 -2.68 5.32
CA LEU A 120 1.83 -3.56 6.48
C LEU A 120 3.04 -4.47 6.28
N ALA A 121 3.16 -5.10 5.10
CA ALA A 121 4.30 -5.95 4.79
C ALA A 121 5.63 -5.19 4.89
N LEU A 122 5.70 -4.00 4.30
CA LEU A 122 6.91 -3.18 4.34
C LEU A 122 7.19 -2.67 5.76
N SER A 123 6.16 -2.25 6.51
CA SER A 123 6.32 -1.79 7.90
C SER A 123 6.88 -2.89 8.81
N ASP A 124 6.38 -4.13 8.72
CA ASP A 124 6.91 -5.25 9.51
C ASP A 124 8.35 -5.58 9.09
N TYR A 125 8.62 -5.65 7.78
CA TYR A 125 9.97 -5.88 7.27
C TYR A 125 10.97 -4.82 7.77
N LEU A 126 10.69 -3.54 7.56
CA LEU A 126 11.57 -2.44 7.99
C LEU A 126 11.78 -2.42 9.50
N SER A 127 10.71 -2.69 10.28
CA SER A 127 10.81 -2.77 11.74
C SER A 127 11.69 -3.92 12.21
N ARG A 128 11.60 -5.06 11.55
CA ARG A 128 12.44 -6.24 11.86
C ARG A 128 13.90 -6.00 11.45
N GLN A 129 14.15 -5.38 10.29
CA GLN A 129 15.50 -4.98 9.87
C GLN A 129 16.10 -3.94 10.81
N ALA A 130 15.31 -2.97 11.25
CA ALA A 130 15.74 -1.97 12.24
C ALA A 130 16.21 -2.63 13.54
N ARG A 131 15.47 -3.60 14.06
CA ARG A 131 15.86 -4.36 15.26
C ARG A 131 17.15 -5.15 15.07
N ILE A 132 17.34 -5.79 13.91
CA ILE A 132 18.57 -6.53 13.59
C ILE A 132 19.78 -5.59 13.57
N THR A 133 19.61 -4.36 13.09
CA THR A 133 20.66 -3.36 12.98
C THR A 133 20.77 -2.44 14.21
N GLY A 134 20.03 -2.70 15.28
CA GLY A 134 20.03 -1.88 16.51
C GLY A 134 19.35 -0.51 16.37
N LYS A 135 18.55 -0.32 15.34
CA LYS A 135 17.76 0.91 15.13
C LYS A 135 16.36 0.78 15.74
N ALA A 136 15.71 1.93 15.97
CA ALA A 136 14.31 1.95 16.41
C ALA A 136 13.39 1.43 15.32
N PRO A 137 12.44 0.53 15.65
CA PRO A 137 11.42 0.08 14.69
C PRO A 137 10.39 1.17 14.43
N LEU A 138 9.63 1.03 13.35
CA LEU A 138 8.46 1.87 13.07
C LEU A 138 7.41 1.70 14.18
N LYS A 139 6.69 2.77 14.45
CA LYS A 139 5.54 2.79 15.37
C LYS A 139 4.25 2.56 14.59
N VAL A 140 3.18 2.19 15.30
CA VAL A 140 1.84 2.10 14.69
C VAL A 140 1.42 3.45 14.07
N LYS A 141 1.80 4.58 14.67
CA LYS A 141 1.54 5.91 14.12
C LYS A 141 2.15 6.07 12.72
N ASP A 142 3.34 5.55 12.47
CA ASP A 142 3.99 5.63 11.15
C ASP A 142 3.23 4.82 10.09
N LEU A 143 2.72 3.63 10.48
CA LEU A 143 1.85 2.82 9.62
C LEU A 143 0.53 3.54 9.32
N LEU A 144 -0.12 4.13 10.32
CA LEU A 144 -1.35 4.91 10.14
C LEU A 144 -1.11 6.13 9.24
N SER A 145 0.01 6.83 9.40
CA SER A 145 0.37 7.95 8.51
C SER A 145 0.52 7.50 7.06
N ALA A 146 1.13 6.33 6.81
CA ALA A 146 1.23 5.77 5.46
C ALA A 146 -0.15 5.40 4.89
N MET A 147 -1.04 4.83 5.71
CA MET A 147 -2.42 4.54 5.31
C MET A 147 -3.19 5.82 4.94
N ILE A 148 -3.09 6.86 5.77
CA ILE A 148 -3.75 8.16 5.51
C ILE A 148 -3.26 8.73 4.18
N ARG A 149 -1.93 8.78 3.96
CA ARG A 149 -1.35 9.29 2.70
C ARG A 149 -1.84 8.51 1.48
N ALA A 150 -1.87 7.19 1.56
CA ALA A 150 -2.37 6.36 0.47
C ALA A 150 -3.86 6.61 0.20
N HIS A 151 -4.66 6.72 1.25
CA HIS A 151 -6.09 7.02 1.17
C HIS A 151 -6.33 8.38 0.51
N GLU A 152 -5.59 9.41 0.92
CA GLU A 152 -5.74 10.77 0.37
C GLU A 152 -5.30 10.84 -1.09
N ILE A 153 -4.15 10.24 -1.46
CA ILE A 153 -3.72 10.21 -2.87
C ILE A 153 -4.78 9.53 -3.74
N GLN A 154 -5.24 8.34 -3.34
CA GLN A 154 -6.27 7.60 -4.07
C GLN A 154 -7.59 8.38 -4.11
N GLY A 155 -8.04 8.90 -2.97
CA GLY A 155 -9.32 9.57 -2.83
C GLY A 155 -9.39 10.88 -3.60
N VAL A 156 -8.35 11.72 -3.53
CA VAL A 156 -8.30 12.99 -4.28
C VAL A 156 -8.38 12.76 -5.79
N LEU A 157 -7.66 11.76 -6.29
CA LEU A 157 -7.72 11.39 -7.71
C LEU A 157 -9.10 10.88 -8.13
N ALA A 158 -9.80 10.19 -7.22
CA ALA A 158 -11.12 9.63 -7.46
C ALA A 158 -12.27 10.64 -7.38
N LEU A 159 -12.05 11.83 -6.76
CA LEU A 159 -13.13 12.79 -6.50
C LEU A 159 -13.86 13.23 -7.77
N GLU A 160 -13.11 13.55 -8.82
CA GLU A 160 -13.66 14.12 -10.06
C GLU A 160 -13.35 13.30 -11.31
N ASN A 161 -12.54 12.24 -11.19
CA ASN A 161 -12.10 11.42 -12.30
C ASN A 161 -12.71 10.02 -12.20
N SER A 162 -13.31 9.56 -13.29
CA SER A 162 -13.76 8.18 -13.42
C SER A 162 -12.95 7.47 -14.50
N PHE A 163 -12.03 6.62 -14.07
CA PHE A 163 -11.14 5.86 -14.95
C PHE A 163 -11.89 4.76 -15.70
N ASN A 164 -12.93 4.19 -15.09
CA ASN A 164 -13.80 3.22 -15.74
C ASN A 164 -14.45 3.78 -17.02
N ARG A 165 -14.75 5.07 -17.08
CA ARG A 165 -15.34 5.72 -18.28
C ARG A 165 -14.39 5.76 -19.47
N VAL A 166 -13.09 5.63 -19.23
CA VAL A 166 -12.07 5.61 -20.27
C VAL A 166 -11.42 4.22 -20.44
N GLY A 167 -12.06 3.19 -19.88
CA GLY A 167 -11.64 1.79 -20.04
C GLY A 167 -10.49 1.35 -19.14
N LEU A 168 -10.17 2.13 -18.10
CA LEU A 168 -9.18 1.78 -17.08
C LEU A 168 -9.88 1.30 -15.81
N ASP A 169 -9.30 0.34 -15.13
CA ASP A 169 -9.81 -0.16 -13.86
C ASP A 169 -9.51 0.83 -12.73
N HIS A 170 -10.44 0.96 -11.77
CA HIS A 170 -10.27 1.83 -10.59
C HIS A 170 -9.06 1.46 -9.72
N VAL A 171 -8.61 0.21 -9.73
CA VAL A 171 -7.40 -0.22 -8.99
C VAL A 171 -6.11 0.45 -9.48
N LEU A 172 -6.14 1.15 -10.62
CA LEU A 172 -5.05 2.02 -11.03
C LEU A 172 -4.71 3.03 -9.93
N LEU A 173 -5.70 3.57 -9.24
CA LEU A 173 -5.52 4.54 -8.16
C LEU A 173 -4.82 3.93 -6.94
N VAL A 174 -5.14 2.68 -6.61
CA VAL A 174 -4.42 1.92 -5.57
C VAL A 174 -2.95 1.75 -5.95
N ARG A 175 -2.68 1.41 -7.22
CA ARG A 175 -1.31 1.26 -7.72
C ARG A 175 -0.52 2.56 -7.59
N ILE A 176 -1.09 3.70 -7.98
CA ILE A 176 -0.45 5.03 -7.84
C ILE A 176 -0.15 5.32 -6.37
N ALA A 177 -1.14 5.21 -5.51
CA ALA A 177 -1.03 5.51 -4.09
C ALA A 177 -0.02 4.60 -3.38
N SER A 178 -0.14 3.29 -3.55
CA SER A 178 0.79 2.31 -2.98
C SER A 178 2.22 2.55 -3.45
N THR A 179 2.44 2.73 -4.75
CA THR A 179 3.79 2.93 -5.29
C THR A 179 4.45 4.17 -4.72
N ALA A 180 3.73 5.30 -4.66
CA ALA A 180 4.26 6.55 -4.11
C ALA A 180 4.61 6.40 -2.63
N VAL A 181 3.68 5.91 -1.82
CA VAL A 181 3.86 5.78 -0.37
C VAL A 181 4.94 4.77 -0.01
N LEU A 182 4.96 3.59 -0.64
CA LEU A 182 5.97 2.57 -0.36
C LEU A 182 7.37 3.02 -0.78
N THR A 183 7.50 3.77 -1.87
CA THR A 183 8.79 4.36 -2.27
C THR A 183 9.28 5.36 -1.22
N GLY A 184 8.39 6.21 -0.69
CA GLY A 184 8.71 7.11 0.42
C GLY A 184 9.12 6.37 1.69
N MET A 185 8.39 5.30 2.08
CA MET A 185 8.72 4.47 3.24
C MET A 185 10.10 3.78 3.13
N LEU A 186 10.53 3.48 1.91
CA LEU A 186 11.88 2.96 1.62
C LEU A 186 12.97 4.03 1.69
N GLY A 187 12.63 5.29 1.94
CA GLY A 187 13.55 6.42 1.93
C GLY A 187 13.88 6.94 0.53
N GLY A 188 13.01 6.70 -0.44
CA GLY A 188 13.15 7.17 -1.82
C GLY A 188 13.14 8.70 -1.90
N THR A 189 13.93 9.24 -2.84
CA THR A 189 13.95 10.67 -3.17
C THR A 189 12.70 11.06 -3.98
N LYS A 190 12.46 12.37 -4.12
CA LYS A 190 11.39 12.91 -4.97
C LYS A 190 11.44 12.32 -6.39
N GLU A 191 12.62 12.32 -7.00
CA GLU A 191 12.83 11.76 -8.32
C GLU A 191 12.52 10.27 -8.38
N GLN A 192 12.90 9.51 -7.34
CA GLN A 192 12.60 8.08 -7.27
C GLN A 192 11.10 7.81 -7.14
N ILE A 193 10.36 8.62 -6.39
CA ILE A 193 8.90 8.52 -6.28
C ILE A 193 8.27 8.80 -7.64
N ILE A 194 8.65 9.91 -8.30
CA ILE A 194 8.16 10.28 -9.63
C ILE A 194 8.43 9.15 -10.63
N ASN A 195 9.65 8.62 -10.65
CA ASN A 195 10.03 7.55 -11.56
C ASN A 195 9.33 6.22 -11.29
N ALA A 196 8.96 5.95 -10.04
CA ALA A 196 8.27 4.72 -9.68
C ALA A 196 6.78 4.76 -10.06
N VAL A 197 6.17 5.95 -10.05
CA VAL A 197 4.74 6.14 -10.34
C VAL A 197 4.48 6.35 -11.83
N SER A 198 5.44 6.92 -12.58
CA SER A 198 5.33 7.24 -14.01
C SER A 198 5.24 6.03 -14.95
#